data_103580f20277de67f3099d84b1039dd9
#
_entry.id   103580f20277de67f3099d84b1039dd9
#
_cell.length_a   1.000
_cell.length_b   1.000
_cell.length_c   1.000
_cell.angle_alpha   90.00
_cell.angle_beta   90.00
_cell.angle_gamma   90.00
#
_symmetry.space_group_name_H-M   'P 1'
#
loop_
_entity.id
_entity.type
_entity.pdbx_description
1 polymer ?
#
loop_
_entity_poly.entity_id
_entity_poly.type
_entity_poly.pdbx_seq_one_letter_code
_entity_poly.pdbx_strand_id
1 'polypeptide(L)'
;MNNFDVFPKKSLLFAPMEGITEEPYRIAMLKTFPEWDQFFTDFLRVPTVGKMNEKMIMEHYGPRIYANESWRKKNSFQILTTPRAQTLMVTEILESMKMHHLDLNLGCPSKKVNSHLGGAYLLSDHKALRTVLQTIRNNFTGRFTVKMRIGYRDDINFSDTLKLIQDEGVEAITLHARTRDQLYKGVADWSYIAKAVSELKIPLIGNGDIWVVEDIEKVFQETKCHSVMFGRSALKTPWLAKLYKEYVEEDAHIDETYLLFQRKNYLDQYFDALLLEYREIGWADNLILKRFKSFSRNLFDDYENFETIRGNFLRSESLAEFQNRLAVLK
;
A
#
# COMPACT_ATOMS: atom_id res chain seq x y z
N MET A 1 17.47 23.45 0.41
CA MET A 1 16.93 22.24 -0.22
C MET A 1 15.46 22.49 -0.46
N ASN A 2 15.00 22.45 -1.69
CA ASN A 2 13.61 22.74 -2.04
C ASN A 2 12.73 21.65 -1.44
N ASN A 3 11.85 22.03 -0.50
CA ASN A 3 10.76 21.20 -0.01
C ASN A 3 9.77 20.95 -1.15
N PHE A 4 10.10 20.02 -2.06
CA PHE A 4 9.07 19.42 -2.86
C PHE A 4 8.34 18.44 -1.92
N ASP A 5 7.06 18.69 -1.69
CA ASP A 5 6.21 17.76 -0.97
C ASP A 5 6.40 16.37 -1.57
N VAL A 6 6.73 15.38 -0.75
CA VAL A 6 6.93 13.98 -1.18
C VAL A 6 5.70 13.49 -1.92
N PHE A 7 4.53 13.92 -1.44
CA PHE A 7 3.23 13.80 -2.10
C PHE A 7 2.48 15.13 -1.99
N PRO A 8 1.60 15.46 -2.93
CA PRO A 8 0.66 16.56 -2.74
C PRO A 8 -0.15 16.38 -1.44
N LYS A 9 -0.50 17.51 -0.81
CA LYS A 9 -1.33 17.46 0.39
C LYS A 9 -2.69 16.81 0.09
N LYS A 10 -3.21 16.02 1.03
CA LYS A 10 -4.44 15.22 0.89
C LYS A 10 -4.38 14.12 -0.17
N SER A 11 -3.18 13.67 -0.56
CA SER A 11 -3.05 12.51 -1.46
C SER A 11 -3.61 11.24 -0.85
N LEU A 12 -4.15 10.39 -1.71
CA LEU A 12 -4.74 9.09 -1.40
C LEU A 12 -3.80 7.98 -1.89
N LEU A 13 -3.17 7.25 -0.97
CA LEU A 13 -2.12 6.28 -1.29
C LEU A 13 -2.65 4.85 -1.16
N PHE A 14 -2.36 4.03 -2.16
CA PHE A 14 -2.68 2.60 -2.15
C PHE A 14 -1.54 1.82 -1.45
N ALA A 15 -1.84 1.12 -0.36
CA ALA A 15 -0.84 0.47 0.47
C ALA A 15 -0.14 -0.71 -0.24
N PRO A 16 1.13 -0.99 0.11
CA PRO A 16 1.81 -2.23 -0.29
C PRO A 16 1.12 -3.44 0.33
N MET A 17 0.78 -4.45 -0.48
CA MET A 17 0.13 -5.67 -0.02
C MET A 17 0.74 -6.89 -0.70
N GLU A 18 1.38 -7.77 0.11
CA GLU A 18 2.08 -8.97 -0.35
C GLU A 18 1.14 -9.85 -1.19
N GLY A 19 1.56 -10.17 -2.40
CA GLY A 19 0.84 -11.00 -3.34
C GLY A 19 -0.42 -10.34 -3.96
N ILE A 20 -0.57 -9.02 -3.86
CA ILE A 20 -1.68 -8.27 -4.46
C ILE A 20 -1.17 -7.14 -5.35
N THR A 21 -0.30 -6.29 -4.83
CA THR A 21 0.15 -5.08 -5.54
C THR A 21 1.27 -5.35 -6.55
N GLU A 22 1.15 -6.43 -7.33
CA GLU A 22 1.99 -6.75 -8.46
C GLU A 22 1.71 -5.85 -9.68
N GLU A 23 2.56 -5.87 -10.69
CA GLU A 23 2.49 -4.96 -11.82
C GLU A 23 1.11 -4.91 -12.53
N PRO A 24 0.50 -6.05 -12.96
CA PRO A 24 -0.79 -6.02 -13.65
C PRO A 24 -1.89 -5.37 -12.80
N TYR A 25 -1.90 -5.65 -11.50
CA TYR A 25 -2.84 -5.04 -10.58
C TYR A 25 -2.68 -3.52 -10.53
N ARG A 26 -1.45 -3.04 -10.34
CA ARG A 26 -1.19 -1.60 -10.25
C ARG A 26 -1.50 -0.87 -11.56
N ILE A 27 -1.21 -1.48 -12.73
CA ILE A 27 -1.57 -0.90 -14.03
C ILE A 27 -3.09 -0.85 -14.22
N ALA A 28 -3.81 -1.94 -13.88
CA ALA A 28 -5.27 -1.96 -13.94
C ALA A 28 -5.86 -0.81 -13.10
N MET A 29 -5.39 -0.66 -11.86
CA MET A 29 -5.83 0.41 -10.97
C MET A 29 -5.49 1.80 -11.50
N LEU A 30 -4.26 2.02 -12.00
CA LEU A 30 -3.83 3.29 -12.59
C LEU A 30 -4.69 3.73 -13.79
N LYS A 31 -5.15 2.77 -14.60
CA LYS A 31 -5.96 3.05 -15.79
C LYS A 31 -7.43 3.27 -15.45
N THR A 32 -7.96 2.52 -14.48
CA THR A 32 -9.40 2.47 -14.19
C THR A 32 -9.80 3.47 -13.10
N PHE A 33 -8.95 3.65 -12.11
CA PHE A 33 -9.18 4.55 -10.97
C PHE A 33 -7.96 5.46 -10.78
N PRO A 34 -7.72 6.41 -11.72
CA PRO A 34 -6.54 7.29 -11.72
C PRO A 34 -6.52 8.29 -10.55
N GLU A 35 -7.60 8.36 -9.78
CA GLU A 35 -7.76 9.17 -8.57
C GLU A 35 -6.83 8.71 -7.43
N TRP A 36 -6.32 7.47 -7.47
CA TRP A 36 -5.21 7.07 -6.61
C TRP A 36 -3.93 7.83 -6.98
N ASP A 37 -3.35 8.51 -6.01
CA ASP A 37 -2.18 9.36 -6.23
C ASP A 37 -0.87 8.59 -6.25
N GLN A 38 -0.76 7.51 -5.45
CA GLN A 38 0.46 6.70 -5.34
C GLN A 38 0.16 5.24 -5.04
N PHE A 39 0.92 4.35 -5.66
CA PHE A 39 0.95 2.92 -5.41
C PHE A 39 2.29 2.49 -4.84
N PHE A 40 2.30 1.40 -4.11
CA PHE A 40 3.52 0.76 -3.60
C PHE A 40 3.56 -0.69 -4.08
N THR A 41 4.76 -1.17 -4.44
CA THR A 41 4.94 -2.61 -4.68
C THR A 41 4.65 -3.36 -3.38
N ASP A 42 4.32 -4.65 -3.47
CA ASP A 42 4.58 -5.52 -2.33
C ASP A 42 6.09 -5.46 -1.99
N PHE A 43 6.44 -5.78 -0.74
CA PHE A 43 7.84 -5.60 -0.35
C PHE A 43 8.77 -6.63 -0.98
N LEU A 44 9.87 -6.17 -1.57
CA LEU A 44 11.00 -7.03 -1.90
C LEU A 44 11.75 -7.38 -0.62
N ARG A 45 11.93 -8.67 -0.32
CA ARG A 45 12.81 -9.10 0.78
C ARG A 45 14.25 -8.97 0.34
N VAL A 46 15.00 -8.13 1.06
CA VAL A 46 16.44 -8.00 0.84
C VAL A 46 17.12 -9.30 1.30
N PRO A 47 17.90 -9.98 0.45
CA PRO A 47 18.54 -11.24 0.81
C PRO A 47 19.66 -11.04 1.84
N THR A 48 19.87 -12.05 2.70
CA THR A 48 21.02 -12.10 3.62
C THR A 48 22.24 -12.73 2.98
N VAL A 49 22.03 -13.57 1.97
CA VAL A 49 23.05 -14.25 1.18
C VAL A 49 22.62 -14.32 -0.28
N GLY A 50 23.58 -14.51 -1.19
CA GLY A 50 23.32 -14.60 -2.63
C GLY A 50 23.48 -13.24 -3.32
N LYS A 51 23.05 -13.17 -4.58
CA LYS A 51 23.17 -11.97 -5.42
C LYS A 51 21.77 -11.51 -5.85
N MET A 52 21.56 -10.21 -5.81
CA MET A 52 20.44 -9.52 -6.47
C MET A 52 21.00 -8.80 -7.70
N ASN A 53 20.18 -8.60 -8.71
CA ASN A 53 20.55 -7.83 -9.90
C ASN A 53 19.37 -6.98 -10.38
N GLU A 54 19.66 -6.07 -11.31
CA GLU A 54 18.65 -5.15 -11.88
C GLU A 54 17.46 -5.89 -12.49
N LYS A 55 17.70 -7.03 -13.16
CA LYS A 55 16.61 -7.83 -13.76
C LYS A 55 15.61 -8.30 -12.71
N MET A 56 16.09 -8.83 -11.59
CA MET A 56 15.21 -9.30 -10.49
C MET A 56 14.43 -8.15 -9.87
N ILE A 57 15.05 -6.98 -9.70
CA ILE A 57 14.39 -5.78 -9.19
C ILE A 57 13.36 -5.28 -10.21
N MET A 58 13.71 -5.26 -11.50
CA MET A 58 12.81 -4.87 -12.58
C MET A 58 11.57 -5.76 -12.66
N GLU A 59 11.75 -7.09 -12.57
CA GLU A 59 10.65 -8.05 -12.57
C GLU A 59 9.71 -7.85 -11.38
N HIS A 60 10.25 -7.55 -10.19
CA HIS A 60 9.45 -7.26 -9.00
C HIS A 60 8.73 -5.90 -9.10
N TYR A 61 9.41 -4.86 -9.60
CA TYR A 61 8.82 -3.54 -9.77
C TYR A 61 7.77 -3.50 -10.88
N GLY A 62 7.98 -4.26 -11.94
CA GLY A 62 7.17 -4.29 -13.14
C GLY A 62 7.82 -3.53 -14.30
N PRO A 63 8.25 -4.26 -15.35
CA PRO A 63 8.98 -3.67 -16.49
C PRO A 63 8.15 -2.65 -17.27
N ARG A 64 6.84 -2.84 -17.39
CA ARG A 64 5.94 -1.89 -18.09
C ARG A 64 5.76 -0.59 -17.30
N ILE A 65 5.68 -0.68 -15.97
CA ILE A 65 5.63 0.49 -15.08
C ILE A 65 6.97 1.23 -15.17
N TYR A 66 8.08 0.51 -15.11
CA TYR A 66 9.42 1.12 -15.20
C TYR A 66 9.64 1.85 -16.51
N ALA A 67 9.18 1.30 -17.63
CA ALA A 67 9.29 1.90 -18.95
C ALA A 67 8.43 3.16 -19.16
N ASN A 68 7.38 3.34 -18.36
CA ASN A 68 6.44 4.46 -18.47
C ASN A 68 6.70 5.49 -17.37
N GLU A 69 7.24 6.66 -17.73
CA GLU A 69 7.64 7.72 -16.79
C GLU A 69 6.46 8.22 -15.91
N SER A 70 5.27 8.37 -16.47
CA SER A 70 4.09 8.82 -15.71
C SER A 70 3.63 7.79 -14.67
N TRP A 71 3.67 6.51 -15.02
CA TRP A 71 3.36 5.42 -14.09
C TRP A 71 4.46 5.25 -13.04
N ARG A 72 5.73 5.37 -13.45
CA ARG A 72 6.89 5.29 -12.55
C ARG A 72 6.83 6.34 -11.44
N LYS A 73 6.41 7.56 -11.75
CA LYS A 73 6.20 8.64 -10.77
C LYS A 73 5.12 8.31 -9.74
N LYS A 74 4.09 7.55 -10.15
CA LYS A 74 2.99 7.10 -9.27
C LYS A 74 3.27 5.75 -8.57
N ASN A 75 4.49 5.21 -8.65
CA ASN A 75 4.84 3.91 -8.07
C ASN A 75 6.10 3.99 -7.21
N SER A 76 5.98 3.53 -5.97
CA SER A 76 7.08 3.41 -5.00
C SER A 76 7.56 1.96 -4.94
N PHE A 77 8.87 1.78 -4.84
CA PHE A 77 9.47 0.47 -4.61
C PHE A 77 9.61 0.22 -3.12
N GLN A 78 8.99 -0.80 -2.58
CA GLN A 78 9.11 -1.10 -1.15
C GLN A 78 10.08 -2.25 -0.92
N ILE A 79 10.98 -2.07 0.06
CA ILE A 79 11.87 -3.14 0.54
C ILE A 79 11.55 -3.51 1.98
N LEU A 80 11.83 -4.76 2.33
CA LEU A 80 11.86 -5.25 3.69
C LEU A 80 13.25 -5.82 3.95
N THR A 81 13.93 -5.27 4.94
CA THR A 81 15.31 -5.64 5.25
C THR A 81 15.49 -6.03 6.71
N THR A 82 16.68 -6.51 7.05
CA THR A 82 17.13 -6.90 8.38
C THR A 82 18.54 -6.35 8.62
N PRO A 83 19.04 -6.29 9.86
CA PRO A 83 20.40 -5.82 10.15
C PRO A 83 21.52 -6.62 9.47
N ARG A 84 21.21 -7.86 9.06
CA ARG A 84 22.16 -8.79 8.40
C ARG A 84 21.96 -8.89 6.90
N ALA A 85 20.93 -8.24 6.36
CA ALA A 85 20.63 -8.30 4.94
C ALA A 85 21.58 -7.43 4.11
N GLN A 86 21.69 -7.73 2.84
CA GLN A 86 22.55 -7.00 1.89
C GLN A 86 21.88 -5.70 1.43
N THR A 87 21.48 -4.86 2.39
CA THR A 87 20.73 -3.61 2.14
C THR A 87 21.52 -2.67 1.24
N LEU A 88 22.83 -2.53 1.47
CA LEU A 88 23.70 -1.71 0.63
C LEU A 88 23.61 -2.12 -0.85
N MET A 89 23.82 -3.41 -1.15
CA MET A 89 23.78 -3.92 -2.52
C MET A 89 22.46 -3.61 -3.22
N VAL A 90 21.32 -3.84 -2.56
CA VAL A 90 20.00 -3.56 -3.15
C VAL A 90 19.81 -2.06 -3.35
N THR A 91 20.24 -1.24 -2.39
CA THR A 91 20.14 0.22 -2.48
C THR A 91 20.97 0.78 -3.63
N GLU A 92 22.20 0.29 -3.83
CA GLU A 92 23.07 0.69 -4.95
C GLU A 92 22.46 0.32 -6.30
N ILE A 93 21.81 -0.87 -6.41
CA ILE A 93 21.11 -1.25 -7.64
C ILE A 93 19.91 -0.33 -7.88
N LEU A 94 19.11 0.00 -6.87
CA LEU A 94 18.00 0.94 -7.02
C LEU A 94 18.45 2.32 -7.46
N GLU A 95 19.59 2.80 -6.94
CA GLU A 95 20.23 4.07 -7.36
C GLU A 95 20.70 4.00 -8.81
N SER A 96 21.40 2.92 -9.22
CA SER A 96 21.85 2.74 -10.61
C SER A 96 20.69 2.71 -11.62
N MET A 97 19.55 2.12 -11.21
CA MET A 97 18.30 2.09 -11.97
C MET A 97 17.56 3.43 -11.96
N LYS A 98 18.04 4.44 -11.23
CA LYS A 98 17.38 5.75 -11.07
C LYS A 98 15.92 5.60 -10.61
N MET A 99 15.69 4.75 -9.62
CA MET A 99 14.37 4.61 -9.02
C MET A 99 13.98 5.92 -8.35
N HIS A 100 12.75 6.38 -8.58
CA HIS A 100 12.30 7.67 -8.05
C HIS A 100 12.01 7.63 -6.55
N HIS A 101 11.54 6.48 -6.05
CA HIS A 101 11.03 6.40 -4.69
C HIS A 101 11.28 5.02 -4.09
N LEU A 102 11.96 4.99 -2.96
CA LEU A 102 12.20 3.82 -2.12
C LEU A 102 11.42 3.97 -0.81
N ASP A 103 10.66 2.94 -0.44
CA ASP A 103 9.95 2.86 0.83
C ASP A 103 10.47 1.69 1.67
N LEU A 104 10.73 1.92 2.95
CA LEU A 104 11.19 0.89 3.88
C LEU A 104 10.03 0.35 4.72
N ASN A 105 9.81 -0.96 4.67
CA ASN A 105 8.80 -1.63 5.49
C ASN A 105 9.27 -1.88 6.93
N LEU A 106 8.73 -1.14 7.88
CA LEU A 106 8.88 -1.31 9.32
C LEU A 106 7.55 -1.72 9.99
N GLY A 107 6.60 -2.25 9.22
CA GLY A 107 5.25 -2.54 9.74
C GLY A 107 4.80 -3.99 9.55
N CYS A 108 5.56 -4.85 8.85
CA CYS A 108 5.16 -6.23 8.60
C CYS A 108 5.00 -7.01 9.91
N PRO A 109 3.78 -7.54 10.22
CA PRO A 109 3.54 -8.23 11.48
C PRO A 109 3.90 -9.73 11.44
N SER A 110 4.31 -10.26 10.29
CA SER A 110 4.57 -11.68 10.07
C SER A 110 5.58 -12.24 11.07
N LYS A 111 5.23 -13.34 11.75
CA LYS A 111 6.15 -14.03 12.68
C LYS A 111 7.46 -14.43 11.98
N LYS A 112 7.38 -14.91 10.72
CA LYS A 112 8.55 -15.30 9.92
C LYS A 112 9.47 -14.11 9.64
N VAL A 113 8.94 -12.93 9.36
CA VAL A 113 9.74 -11.72 9.14
C VAL A 113 10.41 -11.28 10.43
N ASN A 114 9.65 -11.20 11.50
CA ASN A 114 10.12 -10.68 12.79
C ASN A 114 11.12 -11.62 13.47
N SER A 115 11.02 -12.94 13.28
CA SER A 115 12.03 -13.92 13.79
C SER A 115 13.40 -13.75 13.12
N HIS A 116 13.47 -13.08 11.97
CA HIS A 116 14.72 -12.72 11.29
C HIS A 116 15.12 -11.25 11.54
N LEU A 117 14.56 -10.62 12.58
CA LEU A 117 14.86 -9.24 13.00
C LEU A 117 14.51 -8.15 11.96
N GLY A 118 13.52 -8.41 11.10
CA GLY A 118 13.09 -7.47 10.07
C GLY A 118 11.68 -6.92 10.29
N GLY A 119 11.26 -6.00 9.42
CA GLY A 119 9.95 -5.37 9.48
C GLY A 119 9.71 -4.66 10.80
N ALA A 120 8.58 -4.92 11.48
CA ALA A 120 8.24 -4.24 12.72
C ALA A 120 9.22 -4.50 13.88
N TYR A 121 10.01 -5.58 13.82
CA TYR A 121 11.03 -5.85 14.86
C TYR A 121 12.05 -4.71 14.98
N LEU A 122 12.44 -4.08 13.86
CA LEU A 122 13.39 -2.97 13.86
C LEU A 122 12.96 -1.78 14.73
N LEU A 123 11.65 -1.64 15.01
CA LEU A 123 11.14 -0.61 15.93
C LEU A 123 11.54 -0.85 17.39
N SER A 124 11.97 -2.06 17.75
CA SER A 124 12.47 -2.42 19.07
C SER A 124 14.00 -2.35 19.21
N ASP A 125 14.72 -2.08 18.12
CA ASP A 125 16.19 -1.99 18.10
C ASP A 125 16.65 -0.73 17.35
N HIS A 126 16.69 0.39 18.06
CA HIS A 126 17.05 1.69 17.48
C HIS A 126 18.46 1.72 16.88
N LYS A 127 19.41 0.94 17.43
CA LYS A 127 20.76 0.87 16.87
C LYS A 127 20.75 0.19 15.49
N ALA A 128 20.07 -0.93 15.38
CA ALA A 128 19.91 -1.64 14.11
C ALA A 128 19.10 -0.80 13.09
N LEU A 129 18.02 -0.18 13.55
CA LEU A 129 17.19 0.72 12.72
C LEU A 129 18.03 1.87 12.15
N ARG A 130 18.80 2.56 12.99
CA ARG A 130 19.71 3.64 12.57
C ARG A 130 20.66 3.18 11.48
N THR A 131 21.31 2.04 11.68
CA THR A 131 22.26 1.49 10.68
C THR A 131 21.57 1.23 9.34
N VAL A 132 20.37 0.67 9.35
CA VAL A 132 19.59 0.42 8.12
C VAL A 132 19.23 1.73 7.41
N LEU A 133 18.72 2.73 8.16
CA LEU A 133 18.33 4.03 7.62
C LEU A 133 19.51 4.76 6.98
N GLN A 134 20.66 4.80 7.68
CA GLN A 134 21.90 5.40 7.19
C GLN A 134 22.43 4.68 5.94
N THR A 135 22.37 3.33 5.92
CA THR A 135 22.79 2.56 4.75
C THR A 135 21.96 2.95 3.52
N ILE A 136 20.64 3.09 3.68
CA ILE A 136 19.76 3.49 2.59
C ILE A 136 20.04 4.95 2.21
N ARG A 137 19.98 5.88 3.15
CA ARG A 137 20.07 7.32 2.83
C ARG A 137 21.40 7.72 2.21
N ASN A 138 22.50 7.11 2.64
CA ASN A 138 23.83 7.42 2.09
C ASN A 138 24.05 6.89 0.67
N ASN A 139 23.24 5.95 0.20
CA ASN A 139 23.43 5.27 -1.08
C ASN A 139 22.22 5.38 -2.01
N PHE A 140 21.21 6.16 -1.65
CA PHE A 140 20.02 6.40 -2.47
C PHE A 140 19.65 7.88 -2.44
N THR A 141 19.68 8.54 -3.59
CA THR A 141 19.43 10.00 -3.72
C THR A 141 17.96 10.33 -3.98
N GLY A 142 17.17 9.35 -4.42
CA GLY A 142 15.73 9.49 -4.65
C GLY A 142 14.93 9.70 -3.35
N ARG A 143 13.61 9.81 -3.48
CA ARG A 143 12.70 9.90 -2.32
C ARG A 143 12.83 8.67 -1.44
N PHE A 144 12.98 8.90 -0.14
CA PHE A 144 13.07 7.83 0.84
C PHE A 144 12.00 7.99 1.91
N THR A 145 11.07 7.03 1.99
CA THR A 145 9.98 6.99 2.97
C THR A 145 10.01 5.72 3.80
N VAL A 146 9.25 5.74 4.87
CA VAL A 146 9.12 4.61 5.80
C VAL A 146 7.65 4.32 6.06
N LYS A 147 7.25 3.05 6.02
CA LYS A 147 5.95 2.60 6.51
C LYS A 147 6.09 1.81 7.79
N MET A 148 5.55 2.34 8.89
CA MET A 148 5.72 1.77 10.23
C MET A 148 4.42 1.55 10.98
N ARG A 149 4.52 0.90 12.14
CA ARG A 149 3.50 0.83 13.20
C ARG A 149 3.93 1.67 14.39
N ILE A 150 3.03 1.89 15.37
CA ILE A 150 3.34 2.67 16.56
C ILE A 150 4.44 2.03 17.43
N GLY A 151 4.68 0.74 17.29
CA GLY A 151 5.74 -0.01 17.94
C GLY A 151 5.67 -1.49 17.65
N TYR A 152 6.59 -2.26 18.23
CA TYR A 152 6.63 -3.72 18.08
C TYR A 152 5.63 -4.40 19.02
N ARG A 153 5.85 -4.35 20.34
CA ARG A 153 4.94 -4.88 21.37
C ARG A 153 4.09 -3.79 21.99
N ASP A 154 4.69 -2.65 22.24
CA ASP A 154 4.17 -1.48 22.92
C ASP A 154 4.60 -0.20 22.18
N ASP A 155 4.26 0.94 22.72
CA ASP A 155 4.52 2.28 22.19
C ASP A 155 5.55 3.09 23.00
N ILE A 156 6.24 2.45 23.93
CA ILE A 156 7.16 3.14 24.87
C ILE A 156 8.18 4.01 24.13
N ASN A 157 8.72 3.51 23.02
CA ASN A 157 9.73 4.20 22.21
C ASN A 157 9.15 4.97 21.04
N PHE A 158 7.85 5.21 20.97
CA PHE A 158 7.20 5.77 19.78
C PHE A 158 7.80 7.11 19.34
N SER A 159 7.86 8.10 20.24
CA SER A 159 8.39 9.44 19.92
C SER A 159 9.88 9.41 19.57
N ASP A 160 10.67 8.61 20.29
CA ASP A 160 12.10 8.45 19.98
C ASP A 160 12.33 7.78 18.63
N THR A 161 11.47 6.83 18.25
CA THR A 161 11.50 6.19 16.93
C THR A 161 11.16 7.18 15.81
N LEU A 162 10.14 8.01 15.99
CA LEU A 162 9.78 9.06 15.03
C LEU A 162 10.93 10.04 14.81
N LYS A 163 11.52 10.52 15.93
CA LYS A 163 12.66 11.44 15.87
C LYS A 163 13.85 10.80 15.18
N LEU A 164 14.19 9.56 15.53
CA LEU A 164 15.28 8.81 14.89
C LEU A 164 15.10 8.73 13.38
N ILE A 165 13.90 8.33 12.92
CA ILE A 165 13.61 8.17 11.49
C ILE A 165 13.75 9.51 10.75
N GLN A 166 13.21 10.60 11.32
CA GLN A 166 13.34 11.93 10.73
C GLN A 166 14.81 12.40 10.70
N ASP A 167 15.55 12.23 11.78
CA ASP A 167 16.95 12.68 11.91
C ASP A 167 17.88 11.94 10.93
N GLU A 168 17.53 10.71 10.52
CA GLU A 168 18.27 9.93 9.52
C GLU A 168 17.84 10.23 8.06
N GLY A 169 17.13 11.33 7.82
CA GLY A 169 16.86 11.86 6.48
C GLY A 169 15.76 11.16 5.70
N VAL A 170 14.81 10.53 6.42
CA VAL A 170 13.56 10.07 5.82
C VAL A 170 12.67 11.26 5.50
N GLU A 171 12.02 11.25 4.34
CA GLU A 171 11.29 12.42 3.81
C GLU A 171 9.78 12.37 4.13
N ALA A 172 9.21 11.18 4.45
CA ALA A 172 7.86 11.05 4.98
C ALA A 172 7.68 9.73 5.71
N ILE A 173 6.74 9.68 6.65
CA ILE A 173 6.39 8.47 7.41
C ILE A 173 4.93 8.12 7.16
N THR A 174 4.66 6.86 6.78
CA THR A 174 3.31 6.28 6.83
C THR A 174 3.15 5.54 8.15
N LEU A 175 2.22 5.99 8.98
CA LEU A 175 1.97 5.44 10.31
C LEU A 175 0.69 4.61 10.35
N HIS A 176 0.80 3.29 10.52
CA HIS A 176 -0.33 2.46 10.89
C HIS A 176 -0.54 2.54 12.41
N ALA A 177 -1.67 3.11 12.81
CA ALA A 177 -1.99 3.43 14.22
C ALA A 177 -2.36 2.19 15.06
N ARG A 178 -1.50 1.17 15.01
CA ARG A 178 -1.51 -0.07 15.81
C ARG A 178 -0.09 -0.54 16.09
N THR A 179 0.12 -1.23 17.20
CA THR A 179 1.36 -2.00 17.41
C THR A 179 1.39 -3.24 16.50
N ARG A 180 2.56 -3.87 16.39
CA ARG A 180 2.68 -5.15 15.68
C ARG A 180 1.87 -6.26 16.37
N ASP A 181 1.86 -6.31 17.69
CA ASP A 181 1.18 -7.36 18.45
C ASP A 181 -0.35 -7.26 18.40
N GLN A 182 -0.89 -6.06 18.20
CA GLN A 182 -2.32 -5.88 17.92
C GLN A 182 -2.74 -6.50 16.58
N LEU A 183 -1.81 -6.71 15.62
CA LEU A 183 -2.13 -7.17 14.26
C LEU A 183 -3.19 -6.26 13.61
N TYR A 184 -4.44 -6.77 13.57
CA TYR A 184 -5.63 -6.05 13.08
C TYR A 184 -6.77 -6.05 14.10
N LYS A 185 -6.49 -6.43 15.35
CA LYS A 185 -7.47 -6.47 16.43
C LYS A 185 -7.74 -5.06 16.98
N GLY A 186 -8.94 -4.86 17.51
CA GLY A 186 -9.36 -3.57 18.04
C GLY A 186 -9.47 -2.50 16.94
N VAL A 187 -9.48 -1.24 17.33
CA VAL A 187 -9.56 -0.07 16.45
C VAL A 187 -8.19 0.59 16.34
N ALA A 188 -7.84 1.13 15.17
CA ALA A 188 -6.63 1.93 15.01
C ALA A 188 -6.79 3.25 15.77
N ASP A 189 -5.85 3.56 16.64
CA ASP A 189 -5.92 4.76 17.47
C ASP A 189 -5.31 5.97 16.74
N TRP A 190 -6.14 6.77 16.10
CA TRP A 190 -5.71 7.93 15.34
C TRP A 190 -5.07 9.04 16.20
N SER A 191 -5.18 8.98 17.52
CA SER A 191 -4.47 9.92 18.40
C SER A 191 -2.95 9.84 18.22
N TYR A 192 -2.41 8.64 17.88
CA TYR A 192 -1.00 8.48 17.52
C TYR A 192 -0.63 9.16 16.20
N ILE A 193 -1.56 9.23 15.24
CA ILE A 193 -1.35 9.99 14.00
C ILE A 193 -1.27 11.48 14.34
N ALA A 194 -2.22 12.01 15.12
CA ALA A 194 -2.20 13.41 15.55
C ALA A 194 -0.94 13.75 16.36
N LYS A 195 -0.53 12.85 17.28
CA LYS A 195 0.70 13.00 18.06
C LYS A 195 1.93 13.06 17.14
N ALA A 196 2.05 12.13 16.18
CA ALA A 196 3.17 12.12 15.25
C ALA A 196 3.21 13.39 14.38
N VAL A 197 2.06 13.91 13.93
CA VAL A 197 1.97 15.19 13.21
C VAL A 197 2.51 16.34 14.04
N SER A 198 2.25 16.37 15.37
CA SER A 198 2.73 17.43 16.24
C SER A 198 4.23 17.36 16.54
N GLU A 199 4.85 16.18 16.42
CA GLU A 199 6.27 15.95 16.75
C GLU A 199 7.19 16.02 15.53
N LEU A 200 6.68 15.76 14.31
CA LEU A 200 7.47 15.69 13.10
C LEU A 200 7.48 17.00 12.31
N LYS A 201 8.59 17.24 11.62
CA LYS A 201 8.74 18.33 10.62
C LYS A 201 8.54 17.83 9.19
N ILE A 202 8.52 16.52 8.99
CA ILE A 202 8.29 15.85 7.71
C ILE A 202 6.84 15.41 7.58
N PRO A 203 6.30 15.26 6.36
CA PRO A 203 4.94 14.79 6.12
C PRO A 203 4.63 13.47 6.81
N LEU A 204 3.47 13.39 7.47
CA LEU A 204 2.92 12.15 8.03
C LEU A 204 1.73 11.69 7.21
N ILE A 205 1.74 10.43 6.83
CA ILE A 205 0.66 9.74 6.12
C ILE A 205 -0.10 8.86 7.12
N GLY A 206 -1.38 9.16 7.35
CA GLY A 206 -2.24 8.39 8.24
C GLY A 206 -2.64 7.05 7.62
N ASN A 207 -2.65 5.97 8.43
CA ASN A 207 -3.08 4.65 7.98
C ASN A 207 -3.74 3.87 9.12
N GLY A 208 -4.77 3.10 8.79
CA GLY A 208 -5.50 2.21 9.71
C GLY A 208 -6.96 2.62 9.89
N ASP A 209 -7.86 1.67 9.59
CA ASP A 209 -9.32 1.78 9.75
C ASP A 209 -9.96 3.02 9.12
N ILE A 210 -9.51 3.36 7.93
CA ILE A 210 -10.13 4.36 7.05
C ILE A 210 -10.89 3.56 6.00
N TRP A 211 -12.21 3.42 6.16
CA TRP A 211 -13.02 2.46 5.40
C TRP A 211 -13.91 3.10 4.34
N VAL A 212 -14.43 4.28 4.62
CA VAL A 212 -15.41 5.01 3.81
C VAL A 212 -14.96 6.45 3.60
N VAL A 213 -15.69 7.17 2.74
CA VAL A 213 -15.38 8.56 2.39
C VAL A 213 -15.38 9.48 3.61
N GLU A 214 -16.31 9.29 4.53
CA GLU A 214 -16.44 10.07 5.76
C GLU A 214 -15.25 9.87 6.70
N ASP A 215 -14.69 8.65 6.74
CA ASP A 215 -13.47 8.37 7.53
C ASP A 215 -12.27 9.17 6.99
N ILE A 216 -12.21 9.40 5.67
CA ILE A 216 -11.12 10.17 5.03
C ILE A 216 -11.16 11.61 5.52
N GLU A 217 -12.32 12.28 5.48
CA GLU A 217 -12.45 13.64 5.99
C GLU A 217 -12.20 13.69 7.50
N LYS A 218 -12.75 12.73 8.25
CA LYS A 218 -12.58 12.65 9.69
C LYS A 218 -11.12 12.54 10.10
N VAL A 219 -10.34 11.64 9.48
CA VAL A 219 -8.92 11.48 9.80
C VAL A 219 -8.12 12.74 9.47
N PHE A 220 -8.40 13.42 8.35
CA PHE A 220 -7.78 14.71 8.04
C PHE A 220 -8.14 15.79 9.05
N GLN A 221 -9.39 15.86 9.47
CA GLN A 221 -9.87 16.87 10.44
C GLN A 221 -9.30 16.64 11.83
N GLU A 222 -9.29 15.40 12.31
CA GLU A 222 -8.85 15.05 13.67
C GLU A 222 -7.34 15.06 13.82
N THR A 223 -6.61 14.57 12.81
CA THR A 223 -5.17 14.34 12.95
C THR A 223 -4.29 15.40 12.27
N LYS A 224 -4.83 16.14 11.31
CA LYS A 224 -4.09 17.07 10.46
C LYS A 224 -2.96 16.41 9.66
N CYS A 225 -3.02 15.10 9.44
CA CYS A 225 -2.01 14.39 8.66
C CYS A 225 -1.94 14.92 7.22
N HIS A 226 -0.79 14.75 6.59
CA HIS A 226 -0.53 15.29 5.25
C HIS A 226 -1.32 14.57 4.17
N SER A 227 -1.37 13.24 4.25
CA SER A 227 -2.01 12.34 3.30
C SER A 227 -2.52 11.10 4.03
N VAL A 228 -3.24 10.22 3.34
CA VAL A 228 -3.74 8.97 3.91
C VAL A 228 -3.40 7.77 3.02
N MET A 229 -3.17 6.61 3.65
CA MET A 229 -2.89 5.36 2.96
C MET A 229 -3.94 4.31 3.30
N PHE A 230 -4.39 3.57 2.28
CA PHE A 230 -5.46 2.59 2.37
C PHE A 230 -4.93 1.19 2.10
N GLY A 231 -5.23 0.24 2.98
CA GLY A 231 -4.92 -1.17 2.80
C GLY A 231 -6.17 -1.98 2.49
N ARG A 232 -6.74 -2.59 3.52
CA ARG A 232 -7.92 -3.48 3.40
C ARG A 232 -9.14 -2.78 2.79
N SER A 233 -9.34 -1.51 3.10
CA SER A 233 -10.41 -0.71 2.52
C SER A 233 -10.27 -0.54 1.00
N ALA A 234 -9.05 -0.35 0.49
CA ALA A 234 -8.79 -0.29 -0.94
C ALA A 234 -8.97 -1.65 -1.65
N LEU A 235 -8.95 -2.77 -0.91
CA LEU A 235 -9.33 -4.09 -1.45
C LEU A 235 -10.83 -4.32 -1.40
N LYS A 236 -11.51 -3.78 -0.38
CA LYS A 236 -12.96 -3.83 -0.25
C LYS A 236 -13.64 -2.92 -1.27
N THR A 237 -13.11 -1.72 -1.47
CA THR A 237 -13.64 -0.68 -2.35
C THR A 237 -12.48 -0.11 -3.20
N PRO A 238 -12.07 -0.83 -4.29
CA PRO A 238 -10.94 -0.39 -5.12
C PRO A 238 -11.11 1.02 -5.72
N TRP A 239 -12.31 1.50 -5.85
CA TRP A 239 -12.70 2.83 -6.34
C TRP A 239 -12.91 3.87 -5.22
N LEU A 240 -12.47 3.61 -3.99
CA LEU A 240 -12.66 4.51 -2.84
C LEU A 240 -12.07 5.91 -3.09
N ALA A 241 -10.90 5.98 -3.75
CA ALA A 241 -10.29 7.25 -4.09
C ALA A 241 -11.16 8.08 -5.07
N LYS A 242 -11.79 7.41 -6.04
CA LYS A 242 -12.73 8.03 -6.97
C LYS A 242 -13.96 8.59 -6.23
N LEU A 243 -14.60 7.78 -5.38
CA LEU A 243 -15.74 8.25 -4.56
C LEU A 243 -15.37 9.47 -3.70
N TYR A 244 -14.18 9.48 -3.10
CA TYR A 244 -13.73 10.62 -2.31
C TYR A 244 -13.55 11.88 -3.15
N LYS A 245 -12.97 11.78 -4.34
CA LYS A 245 -12.83 12.93 -5.25
C LYS A 245 -14.18 13.47 -5.68
N GLU A 246 -15.11 12.61 -6.07
CA GLU A 246 -16.49 12.98 -6.42
C GLU A 246 -17.19 13.68 -5.23
N TYR A 247 -17.03 13.16 -4.01
CA TYR A 247 -17.59 13.76 -2.80
C TYR A 247 -17.04 15.18 -2.52
N VAL A 248 -15.73 15.39 -2.67
CA VAL A 248 -15.07 16.65 -2.32
C VAL A 248 -15.13 17.68 -3.45
N GLU A 249 -14.95 17.27 -4.71
CA GLU A 249 -14.81 18.16 -5.85
C GLU A 249 -16.17 18.51 -6.47
N GLU A 250 -17.11 17.56 -6.46
CA GLU A 250 -18.42 17.71 -7.09
C GLU A 250 -19.52 18.07 -6.10
N ASP A 251 -19.19 18.18 -4.78
CA ASP A 251 -20.17 18.33 -3.69
C ASP A 251 -21.29 17.27 -3.82
N ALA A 252 -20.92 16.10 -4.31
CA ALA A 252 -21.85 15.04 -4.62
C ALA A 252 -22.39 14.45 -3.32
N HIS A 253 -23.71 14.37 -3.22
CA HIS A 253 -24.34 13.64 -2.14
C HIS A 253 -24.17 12.13 -2.39
N ILE A 254 -23.12 11.53 -1.77
CA ILE A 254 -22.87 10.10 -1.85
C ILE A 254 -23.75 9.40 -0.82
N ASP A 255 -25.01 9.17 -1.21
CA ASP A 255 -25.92 8.36 -0.43
C ASP A 255 -25.83 6.86 -0.78
N GLU A 256 -26.54 6.04 -0.01
CA GLU A 256 -26.56 4.59 -0.22
C GLU A 256 -27.08 4.21 -1.63
N THR A 257 -28.02 4.98 -2.18
CA THR A 257 -28.58 4.76 -3.51
C THR A 257 -27.54 4.99 -4.60
N TYR A 258 -26.76 6.07 -4.49
CA TYR A 258 -25.65 6.35 -5.40
C TYR A 258 -24.59 5.25 -5.34
N LEU A 259 -24.19 4.85 -4.13
CA LEU A 259 -23.20 3.78 -3.92
C LEU A 259 -23.66 2.44 -4.53
N LEU A 260 -24.93 2.07 -4.35
CA LEU A 260 -25.51 0.86 -4.92
C LEU A 260 -25.53 0.91 -6.45
N PHE A 261 -25.92 2.04 -7.04
CA PHE A 261 -25.97 2.23 -8.48
C PHE A 261 -24.58 2.16 -9.12
N GLN A 262 -23.58 2.82 -8.53
CA GLN A 262 -22.22 2.86 -9.09
C GLN A 262 -21.44 1.56 -8.85
N ARG A 263 -21.72 0.84 -7.77
CA ARG A 263 -20.95 -0.34 -7.34
C ARG A 263 -20.82 -1.39 -8.44
N LYS A 264 -21.91 -1.74 -9.10
CA LYS A 264 -21.88 -2.77 -10.16
C LYS A 264 -21.02 -2.31 -11.34
N ASN A 265 -21.17 -1.07 -11.75
CA ASN A 265 -20.37 -0.46 -12.82
C ASN A 265 -18.86 -0.48 -12.47
N TYR A 266 -18.49 -0.11 -11.24
CA TYR A 266 -17.09 -0.12 -10.81
C TYR A 266 -16.53 -1.54 -10.64
N LEU A 267 -17.34 -2.50 -10.21
CA LEU A 267 -16.96 -3.91 -10.17
C LEU A 267 -16.65 -4.46 -11.57
N ASP A 268 -17.48 -4.16 -12.55
CA ASP A 268 -17.27 -4.57 -13.93
C ASP A 268 -15.97 -3.95 -14.47
N GLN A 269 -15.80 -2.65 -14.36
CA GLN A 269 -14.57 -1.95 -14.77
C GLN A 269 -13.32 -2.53 -14.10
N TYR A 270 -13.38 -2.82 -12.80
CA TYR A 270 -12.29 -3.39 -12.03
C TYR A 270 -11.86 -4.77 -12.55
N PHE A 271 -12.81 -5.69 -12.73
CA PHE A 271 -12.49 -7.04 -13.21
C PHE A 271 -12.12 -7.08 -14.68
N ASP A 272 -12.72 -6.23 -15.53
CA ASP A 272 -12.35 -6.11 -16.93
C ASP A 272 -10.93 -5.58 -17.10
N ALA A 273 -10.57 -4.56 -16.35
CA ALA A 273 -9.20 -4.03 -16.35
C ALA A 273 -8.17 -5.06 -15.88
N LEU A 274 -8.46 -5.78 -14.80
CA LEU A 274 -7.60 -6.84 -14.32
C LEU A 274 -7.46 -7.97 -15.34
N LEU A 275 -8.56 -8.38 -15.96
CA LEU A 275 -8.54 -9.41 -17.00
C LEU A 275 -7.62 -9.02 -18.15
N LEU A 276 -7.76 -7.78 -18.62
CA LEU A 276 -6.94 -7.24 -19.72
C LEU A 276 -5.45 -7.28 -19.36
N GLU A 277 -5.08 -6.79 -18.16
CA GLU A 277 -3.69 -6.68 -17.77
C GLU A 277 -3.03 -8.04 -17.49
N TYR A 278 -3.77 -9.01 -16.93
CA TYR A 278 -3.24 -10.37 -16.75
C TYR A 278 -3.10 -11.12 -18.07
N ARG A 279 -4.00 -10.91 -19.04
CA ARG A 279 -3.87 -11.47 -20.39
C ARG A 279 -2.70 -10.85 -21.16
N GLU A 280 -2.45 -9.56 -20.97
CA GLU A 280 -1.33 -8.84 -21.60
C GLU A 280 0.02 -9.47 -21.22
N ILE A 281 0.17 -9.97 -19.99
CA ILE A 281 1.37 -10.69 -19.55
C ILE A 281 1.32 -12.21 -19.82
N GLY A 282 0.34 -12.66 -20.61
CA GLY A 282 0.24 -14.05 -21.06
C GLY A 282 -0.28 -15.05 -20.02
N TRP A 283 -0.99 -14.61 -18.98
CA TRP A 283 -1.55 -15.55 -18.01
C TRP A 283 -2.71 -16.36 -18.58
N ALA A 284 -2.69 -17.66 -18.30
CA ALA A 284 -3.79 -18.56 -18.63
C ALA A 284 -5.00 -18.31 -17.69
N ASP A 285 -6.19 -18.63 -18.19
CA ASP A 285 -7.47 -18.38 -17.52
C ASP A 285 -7.55 -18.99 -16.10
N ASN A 286 -6.92 -20.14 -15.86
CA ASN A 286 -6.88 -20.76 -14.53
C ASN A 286 -6.08 -19.94 -13.50
N LEU A 287 -5.00 -19.26 -13.92
CA LEU A 287 -4.20 -18.39 -13.08
C LEU A 287 -4.97 -17.09 -12.79
N ILE A 288 -5.61 -16.52 -13.82
CA ILE A 288 -6.46 -15.34 -13.69
C ILE A 288 -7.63 -15.62 -12.74
N LEU A 289 -8.32 -16.74 -12.91
CA LEU A 289 -9.40 -17.16 -12.02
C LEU A 289 -8.93 -17.26 -10.56
N LYS A 290 -7.78 -17.87 -10.33
CA LYS A 290 -7.20 -17.96 -8.97
C LYS A 290 -6.98 -16.58 -8.37
N ARG A 291 -6.53 -15.62 -9.18
CA ARG A 291 -6.31 -14.24 -8.76
C ARG A 291 -7.65 -13.53 -8.47
N PHE A 292 -8.62 -13.66 -9.35
CA PHE A 292 -9.95 -13.08 -9.17
C PHE A 292 -10.63 -13.61 -7.90
N LYS A 293 -10.54 -14.91 -7.62
CA LYS A 293 -10.99 -15.49 -6.35
C LYS A 293 -10.27 -14.88 -5.13
N SER A 294 -8.98 -14.60 -5.25
CA SER A 294 -8.22 -13.95 -4.16
C SER A 294 -8.76 -12.54 -3.88
N PHE A 295 -9.01 -11.74 -4.91
CA PHE A 295 -9.55 -10.38 -4.76
C PHE A 295 -10.98 -10.41 -4.22
N SER A 296 -11.82 -11.35 -4.68
CA SER A 296 -13.20 -11.52 -4.24
C SER A 296 -13.37 -11.78 -2.74
N ARG A 297 -12.31 -12.17 -2.04
CA ARG A 297 -12.35 -12.35 -0.57
C ARG A 297 -12.60 -11.05 0.19
N ASN A 298 -12.26 -9.92 -0.39
CA ASN A 298 -12.36 -8.60 0.23
C ASN A 298 -13.52 -7.76 -0.32
N LEU A 299 -14.10 -8.19 -1.46
CA LEU A 299 -15.22 -7.54 -2.10
C LEU A 299 -16.56 -8.07 -1.55
N PHE A 300 -17.64 -7.38 -1.85
CA PHE A 300 -19.03 -7.77 -1.59
C PHE A 300 -19.53 -7.56 -0.17
N ASP A 301 -18.75 -7.05 0.79
CA ASP A 301 -19.18 -6.84 2.19
C ASP A 301 -20.40 -5.91 2.32
N ASP A 302 -20.64 -5.07 1.31
CA ASP A 302 -21.77 -4.12 1.29
C ASP A 302 -23.05 -4.71 0.67
N TYR A 303 -23.06 -6.00 0.29
CA TYR A 303 -24.25 -6.69 -0.20
C TYR A 303 -24.97 -7.40 0.95
N GLU A 304 -26.32 -7.38 0.99
CA GLU A 304 -27.11 -8.05 2.03
C GLU A 304 -26.74 -9.53 2.23
N ASN A 305 -26.47 -10.25 1.14
CA ASN A 305 -26.12 -11.66 1.17
C ASN A 305 -24.65 -11.90 0.83
N PHE A 306 -23.76 -11.04 1.33
CA PHE A 306 -22.36 -11.01 0.93
C PHE A 306 -21.61 -12.35 1.10
N GLU A 307 -21.91 -13.13 2.14
CA GLU A 307 -21.27 -14.43 2.36
C GLU A 307 -21.64 -15.43 1.27
N THR A 308 -22.92 -15.46 0.87
CA THR A 308 -23.41 -16.31 -0.22
C THR A 308 -22.82 -15.88 -1.55
N ILE A 309 -22.83 -14.57 -1.85
CA ILE A 309 -22.25 -13.99 -3.05
C ILE A 309 -20.77 -14.35 -3.13
N ARG A 310 -20.00 -14.01 -2.11
CA ARG A 310 -18.57 -14.33 -2.01
C ARG A 310 -18.32 -15.83 -2.18
N GLY A 311 -19.08 -16.67 -1.48
CA GLY A 311 -19.01 -18.12 -1.59
C GLY A 311 -19.22 -18.62 -3.03
N ASN A 312 -20.16 -18.02 -3.77
CA ASN A 312 -20.41 -18.36 -5.16
C ASN A 312 -19.22 -18.00 -6.06
N PHE A 313 -18.65 -16.79 -5.92
CA PHE A 313 -17.46 -16.39 -6.67
C PHE A 313 -16.26 -17.27 -6.35
N LEU A 314 -16.04 -17.62 -5.10
CA LEU A 314 -14.93 -18.50 -4.67
C LEU A 314 -15.06 -19.94 -5.18
N ARG A 315 -16.29 -20.42 -5.43
CA ARG A 315 -16.56 -21.74 -5.99
C ARG A 315 -16.54 -21.82 -7.51
N SER A 316 -16.42 -20.69 -8.25
CA SER A 316 -16.35 -20.72 -9.72
C SER A 316 -15.24 -21.66 -10.20
N GLU A 317 -15.54 -22.56 -11.13
CA GLU A 317 -14.61 -23.56 -11.65
C GLU A 317 -13.87 -23.09 -12.91
N SER A 318 -14.41 -22.07 -13.58
CA SER A 318 -13.80 -21.44 -14.76
C SER A 318 -13.90 -19.92 -14.70
N LEU A 319 -13.04 -19.26 -15.49
CA LEU A 319 -13.08 -17.80 -15.65
C LEU A 319 -14.39 -17.35 -16.28
N ALA A 320 -14.91 -18.10 -17.25
CA ALA A 320 -16.20 -17.82 -17.88
C ALA A 320 -17.36 -17.90 -16.86
N GLU A 321 -17.34 -18.90 -15.97
CA GLU A 321 -18.33 -18.98 -14.90
C GLU A 321 -18.24 -17.79 -13.93
N PHE A 322 -17.04 -17.38 -13.55
CA PHE A 322 -16.81 -16.20 -12.72
C PHE A 322 -17.40 -14.94 -13.38
N GLN A 323 -17.13 -14.73 -14.67
CA GLN A 323 -17.66 -13.60 -15.46
C GLN A 323 -19.19 -13.65 -15.59
N ASN A 324 -19.77 -14.83 -15.82
CA ASN A 324 -21.22 -14.99 -15.84
C ASN A 324 -21.88 -14.62 -14.50
N ARG A 325 -21.26 -15.02 -13.37
CA ARG A 325 -21.72 -14.62 -12.04
C ARG A 325 -21.64 -13.11 -11.83
N LEU A 326 -20.57 -12.47 -12.33
CA LEU A 326 -20.41 -11.01 -12.27
C LEU A 326 -21.48 -10.30 -13.10
N ALA A 327 -21.79 -10.80 -14.30
CA ALA A 327 -22.80 -10.21 -15.19
C ALA A 327 -24.22 -10.22 -14.61
N VAL A 328 -24.56 -11.23 -13.78
CA VAL A 328 -25.91 -11.34 -13.16
C VAL A 328 -25.99 -10.74 -11.75
N LEU A 329 -24.88 -10.27 -11.20
CA LEU A 329 -24.85 -9.60 -9.90
C LEU A 329 -25.56 -8.23 -10.03
N LYS A 330 -26.54 -7.99 -9.13
CA LYS A 330 -27.32 -6.75 -9.09
C LYS A 330 -26.85 -5.84 -7.96
#